data_d3aae79b88f616c6ee9930f29207e087
#
_entry.id   d3aae79b88f616c6ee9930f29207e087
#
_cell.length_a   1.000
_cell.length_b   1.000
_cell.length_c   1.000
_cell.angle_alpha   90.00
_cell.angle_beta   90.00
_cell.angle_gamma   90.00
#
_symmetry.space_group_name_H-M   'P 1'
#
loop_
_entity.id
_entity.type
_entity.pdbx_description
1 polymer ?
#
loop_
_entity_poly.entity_id
_entity_poly.type
_entity_poly.pdbx_seq_one_letter_code
_entity_poly.pdbx_strand_id
1 'polypeptide(L)'
;HILLGATGSVATIKVPLIIDKLQKTYGPDKVSIQLVVTKPAEHFLKGLKISADVKIWRDSDSWSNSFSRPGDPILHVELRKWADIFLIAPLSANTLAKIANGLSDNLLTSIVRSWNPTIPIFIAPAMNTLMYTHPMTKKHLNIIVEEFKHITILKPVEKVLVCGDIGMGGMREWSDVVEIII
;
A
#
# COMPACT_ATOMS: atom_id res chain seq x y z
N HIS A 1 -10.85 8.76 -6.85
CA HIS A 1 -9.44 8.96 -6.49
C HIS A 1 -8.92 7.74 -5.76
N ILE A 2 -7.94 7.05 -6.35
CA ILE A 2 -7.33 5.85 -5.77
C ILE A 2 -5.93 6.20 -5.29
N LEU A 3 -5.69 6.07 -3.99
CA LEU A 3 -4.36 6.14 -3.42
C LEU A 3 -3.78 4.73 -3.35
N LEU A 4 -2.64 4.50 -4.00
CA LEU A 4 -1.89 3.25 -3.92
C LEU A 4 -0.73 3.43 -2.95
N GLY A 5 -0.48 2.42 -2.13
CA GLY A 5 0.71 2.31 -1.32
C GLY A 5 1.52 1.09 -1.72
N ALA A 6 2.82 1.22 -1.84
CA ALA A 6 3.73 0.11 -2.10
C ALA A 6 4.83 0.07 -1.04
N THR A 7 5.05 -1.10 -0.47
CA THR A 7 6.02 -1.29 0.60
C THR A 7 7.09 -2.32 0.22
N GLY A 8 8.05 -2.57 1.09
CA GLY A 8 9.24 -3.36 0.82
C GLY A 8 9.00 -4.86 0.59
N SER A 9 8.45 -5.21 -0.55
CA SER A 9 8.25 -6.58 -0.99
C SER A 9 8.58 -6.71 -2.47
N VAL A 10 9.08 -7.87 -2.89
CA VAL A 10 9.30 -8.20 -4.32
C VAL A 10 8.00 -8.01 -5.12
N ALA A 11 6.84 -8.26 -4.53
CA ALA A 11 5.55 -8.08 -5.18
C ALA A 11 5.28 -6.63 -5.64
N THR A 12 6.07 -5.66 -5.20
CA THR A 12 6.04 -4.28 -5.69
C THR A 12 6.22 -4.19 -7.22
N ILE A 13 6.88 -5.17 -7.84
CA ILE A 13 7.00 -5.24 -9.31
C ILE A 13 5.63 -5.35 -10.02
N LYS A 14 4.57 -5.72 -9.31
CA LYS A 14 3.20 -5.82 -9.83
C LYS A 14 2.45 -4.49 -9.83
N VAL A 15 2.96 -3.46 -9.16
CA VAL A 15 2.32 -2.15 -9.06
C VAL A 15 1.98 -1.53 -10.42
N PRO A 16 2.87 -1.54 -11.43
CA PRO A 16 2.54 -1.02 -12.75
C PRO A 16 1.34 -1.74 -13.40
N LEU A 17 1.22 -3.06 -13.20
CA LEU A 17 0.11 -3.85 -13.73
C LEU A 17 -1.23 -3.48 -13.06
N ILE A 18 -1.21 -3.23 -11.76
CA ILE A 18 -2.38 -2.75 -11.00
C ILE A 18 -2.84 -1.41 -11.56
N ILE A 19 -1.91 -0.48 -11.73
CA ILE A 19 -2.19 0.87 -12.27
C ILE A 19 -2.78 0.77 -13.67
N ASP A 20 -2.14 0.03 -14.57
CA ASP A 20 -2.61 -0.15 -15.94
C ASP A 20 -4.01 -0.74 -16.00
N LYS A 21 -4.29 -1.74 -15.19
CA LYS A 21 -5.60 -2.39 -15.15
C LYS A 21 -6.68 -1.43 -14.67
N LEU A 22 -6.41 -0.66 -13.63
CA LEU A 22 -7.34 0.35 -13.11
C LEU A 22 -7.64 1.42 -14.17
N GLN A 23 -6.60 1.95 -14.83
CA GLN A 23 -6.76 2.95 -15.87
C GLN A 23 -7.54 2.42 -17.09
N LYS A 24 -7.30 1.17 -17.49
CA LYS A 24 -8.05 0.53 -18.59
C LYS A 24 -9.50 0.25 -18.21
N THR A 25 -9.77 -0.11 -16.97
CA THR A 25 -11.12 -0.45 -16.52
C THR A 25 -12.02 0.78 -16.44
N TYR A 26 -11.53 1.86 -15.86
CA TYR A 26 -12.33 3.08 -15.67
C TYR A 26 -12.21 4.09 -16.81
N GLY A 27 -11.11 4.07 -17.55
CA GLY A 27 -10.73 5.12 -18.49
C GLY A 27 -10.02 6.28 -17.78
N PRO A 28 -9.12 6.98 -18.51
CA PRO A 28 -8.24 7.99 -17.92
C PRO A 28 -8.99 9.20 -17.35
N ASP A 29 -10.19 9.49 -17.85
CA ASP A 29 -11.00 10.64 -17.41
C ASP A 29 -11.85 10.33 -16.17
N LYS A 30 -11.91 9.07 -15.74
CA LYS A 30 -12.78 8.62 -14.65
C LYS A 30 -12.03 8.14 -13.41
N VAL A 31 -10.74 7.91 -13.50
CA VAL A 31 -9.91 7.49 -12.38
C VAL A 31 -8.68 8.38 -12.28
N SER A 32 -8.37 8.81 -11.09
CA SER A 32 -7.11 9.49 -10.77
C SER A 32 -6.37 8.66 -9.74
N ILE A 33 -5.10 8.36 -10.02
CA ILE A 33 -4.27 7.49 -9.19
C ILE A 33 -3.05 8.26 -8.72
N GLN A 34 -2.73 8.16 -7.44
CA GLN A 34 -1.45 8.60 -6.88
C GLN A 34 -0.82 7.43 -6.12
N LEU A 35 0.50 7.36 -6.18
CA LEU A 35 1.28 6.27 -5.60
C LEU A 35 2.17 6.80 -4.47
N VAL A 36 2.09 6.17 -3.30
CA VAL A 36 2.97 6.41 -2.16
C VAL A 36 3.90 5.22 -2.01
N VAL A 37 5.20 5.44 -2.02
CA VAL A 37 6.20 4.40 -1.90
C VAL A 37 7.02 4.58 -0.63
N THR A 38 7.27 3.47 0.08
CA THR A 38 8.24 3.45 1.16
C THR A 38 9.65 3.33 0.57
N LYS A 39 10.66 3.71 1.33
CA LYS A 39 12.06 3.62 0.88
C LYS A 39 12.46 2.21 0.41
N PRO A 40 12.11 1.11 1.10
CA PRO A 40 12.36 -0.24 0.58
C PRO A 40 11.63 -0.55 -0.74
N ALA A 41 10.43 -0.01 -0.95
CA ALA A 41 9.69 -0.21 -2.19
C ALA A 41 10.37 0.44 -3.40
N GLU A 42 11.02 1.57 -3.22
CA GLU A 42 11.75 2.24 -4.30
C GLU A 42 12.80 1.33 -4.95
N HIS A 43 13.43 0.48 -4.17
CA HIS A 43 14.41 -0.48 -4.67
C HIS A 43 13.81 -1.42 -5.72
N PHE A 44 12.60 -1.93 -5.50
CA PHE A 44 11.91 -2.86 -6.41
C PHE A 44 11.26 -2.16 -7.61
N LEU A 45 11.05 -0.85 -7.53
CA LEU A 45 10.46 -0.06 -8.63
C LEU A 45 11.50 0.47 -9.62
N LYS A 46 12.78 0.37 -9.33
CA LYS A 46 13.85 0.82 -10.22
C LYS A 46 13.72 0.16 -11.61
N GLY A 47 13.72 0.99 -12.65
CA GLY A 47 13.63 0.54 -14.04
C GLY A 47 12.25 0.12 -14.51
N LEU A 48 11.23 0.15 -13.64
CA LEU A 48 9.85 -0.12 -14.04
C LEU A 48 9.18 1.16 -14.52
N LYS A 49 8.37 1.02 -15.58
CA LYS A 49 7.60 2.13 -16.11
C LYS A 49 6.25 2.24 -15.39
N ILE A 50 5.99 3.42 -14.86
CA ILE A 50 4.70 3.82 -14.32
C ILE A 50 4.16 4.95 -15.21
N SER A 51 2.86 4.93 -15.48
CA SER A 51 2.19 5.94 -16.28
C SER A 51 2.55 7.36 -15.79
N ALA A 52 2.86 8.26 -16.73
CA ALA A 52 3.35 9.62 -16.41
C ALA A 52 2.31 10.50 -15.70
N ASP A 53 1.04 10.17 -15.79
CA ASP A 53 -0.05 10.86 -15.10
C ASP A 53 -0.22 10.43 -13.63
N VAL A 54 0.47 9.37 -13.21
CA VAL A 54 0.48 8.92 -11.83
C VAL A 54 1.59 9.62 -11.06
N LYS A 55 1.21 10.45 -10.11
CA LYS A 55 2.18 11.10 -9.23
C LYS A 55 2.70 10.10 -8.18
N ILE A 56 4.03 10.06 -8.04
CA ILE A 56 4.72 9.21 -7.07
C ILE A 56 5.22 10.06 -5.92
N TRP A 57 4.83 9.69 -4.71
CA TRP A 57 5.21 10.35 -3.48
C TRP A 57 6.16 9.49 -2.65
N ARG A 58 7.24 10.10 -2.19
CA ARG A 58 8.30 9.47 -1.38
C ARG A 58 8.37 10.13 -0.01
N ASP A 59 9.09 9.50 0.91
CA ASP A 59 9.27 10.06 2.26
C ASP A 59 9.91 11.45 2.23
N SER A 60 10.83 11.68 1.30
CA SER A 60 11.46 13.00 1.13
C SER A 60 10.47 14.12 0.79
N ASP A 61 9.36 13.80 0.13
CA ASP A 61 8.35 14.77 -0.24
C ASP A 61 7.58 15.33 0.97
N SER A 62 7.57 14.57 2.07
CA SER A 62 6.97 15.04 3.33
C SER A 62 7.66 16.27 3.90
N TRP A 63 8.91 16.50 3.53
CA TRP A 63 9.77 17.53 4.10
C TRP A 63 10.23 18.59 3.10
N SER A 64 10.12 18.32 1.80
CA SER A 64 10.68 19.15 0.74
C SER A 64 9.90 20.42 0.40
N ASN A 65 8.58 20.41 0.59
CA ASN A 65 7.70 21.57 0.39
C ASN A 65 6.97 21.96 1.67
N SER A 66 7.63 21.75 2.77
CA SER A 66 6.99 21.58 4.04
C SER A 66 6.71 22.90 4.72
N PHE A 67 5.84 22.75 5.62
CA PHE A 67 5.48 23.59 6.72
C PHE A 67 6.55 24.63 7.08
N SER A 68 6.40 25.82 6.57
CA SER A 68 7.20 26.98 6.91
C SER A 68 6.49 27.86 7.92
N ARG A 69 5.16 27.76 7.96
CA ARG A 69 4.29 28.58 8.82
C ARG A 69 2.96 27.88 9.06
N PRO A 70 2.24 28.23 10.15
CA PRO A 70 0.90 27.71 10.40
C PRO A 70 -0.04 27.94 9.21
N GLY A 71 -0.75 26.89 8.80
CA GLY A 71 -1.65 26.90 7.66
C GLY A 71 -1.09 26.34 6.37
N ASP A 72 0.21 26.08 6.30
CA ASP A 72 0.80 25.39 5.15
C ASP A 72 0.29 23.93 5.05
N PRO A 73 0.08 23.41 3.82
CA PRO A 73 -0.39 22.03 3.64
C PRO A 73 0.59 21.01 4.19
N ILE A 74 0.04 19.97 4.81
CA ILE A 74 0.80 18.81 5.29
C ILE A 74 0.48 17.63 4.35
N LEU A 75 1.51 17.07 3.71
CA LEU A 75 1.34 16.10 2.63
C LEU A 75 0.46 14.91 3.00
N HIS A 76 0.71 14.24 4.12
CA HIS A 76 -0.09 13.07 4.50
C HIS A 76 -1.56 13.42 4.77
N VAL A 77 -1.84 14.64 5.22
CA VAL A 77 -3.21 15.14 5.41
C VAL A 77 -3.89 15.41 4.07
N GLU A 78 -3.17 16.04 3.14
CA GLU A 78 -3.71 16.33 1.81
C GLU A 78 -4.00 15.05 1.01
N LEU A 79 -3.12 14.06 1.06
CA LEU A 79 -3.33 12.77 0.41
C LEU A 79 -4.52 12.02 1.03
N ARG A 80 -4.64 12.03 2.35
CA ARG A 80 -5.78 11.43 3.06
C ARG A 80 -7.11 12.08 2.66
N LYS A 81 -7.13 13.40 2.51
CA LYS A 81 -8.33 14.13 2.08
C LYS A 81 -8.69 13.89 0.61
N TRP A 82 -7.68 13.70 -0.23
CA TRP A 82 -7.85 13.50 -1.66
C TRP A 82 -8.44 12.13 -2.02
N ALA A 83 -8.07 11.09 -1.29
CA ALA A 83 -8.38 9.70 -1.63
C ALA A 83 -9.82 9.30 -1.29
N ASP A 84 -10.46 8.60 -2.21
CA ASP A 84 -11.75 7.92 -2.00
C ASP A 84 -11.56 6.48 -1.54
N ILE A 85 -10.37 5.91 -1.78
CA ILE A 85 -9.99 4.56 -1.39
C ILE A 85 -8.46 4.50 -1.25
N PHE A 86 -7.97 3.70 -0.31
CA PHE A 86 -6.55 3.44 -0.15
C PHE A 86 -6.27 1.94 -0.31
N LEU A 87 -5.44 1.59 -1.28
CA LEU A 87 -4.97 0.22 -1.50
C LEU A 87 -3.48 0.15 -1.22
N ILE A 88 -3.08 -0.67 -0.25
CA ILE A 88 -1.68 -0.95 0.04
C ILE A 88 -1.34 -2.34 -0.50
N ALA A 89 -0.71 -2.38 -1.64
CA ALA A 89 -0.38 -3.61 -2.37
C ALA A 89 0.97 -3.47 -3.09
N PRO A 90 2.01 -4.13 -2.61
CA PRO A 90 2.04 -5.07 -1.49
C PRO A 90 2.17 -4.39 -0.12
N LEU A 91 1.71 -5.09 0.92
CA LEU A 91 1.97 -4.75 2.32
C LEU A 91 3.03 -5.70 2.90
N SER A 92 4.20 -5.17 3.23
CA SER A 92 5.27 -5.94 3.87
C SER A 92 4.97 -6.27 5.33
N ALA A 93 5.62 -7.30 5.86
CA ALA A 93 5.51 -7.66 7.27
C ALA A 93 5.90 -6.49 8.19
N ASN A 94 6.92 -5.73 7.81
CA ASN A 94 7.37 -4.56 8.58
C ASN A 94 6.29 -3.46 8.62
N THR A 95 5.72 -3.11 7.48
CA THR A 95 4.66 -2.09 7.44
C THR A 95 3.39 -2.56 8.14
N LEU A 96 3.03 -3.85 8.02
CA LEU A 96 1.93 -4.44 8.79
C LEU A 96 2.16 -4.28 10.30
N ALA A 97 3.37 -4.59 10.78
CA ALA A 97 3.73 -4.42 12.17
C ALA A 97 3.60 -2.96 12.63
N LYS A 98 4.05 -2.02 11.81
CA LYS A 98 3.95 -0.58 12.09
C LYS A 98 2.49 -0.14 12.20
N ILE A 99 1.65 -0.50 11.24
CA ILE A 99 0.23 -0.15 11.25
C ILE A 99 -0.46 -0.73 12.48
N ALA A 100 -0.26 -2.00 12.77
CA ALA A 100 -0.86 -2.67 13.93
C ALA A 100 -0.47 -2.04 15.26
N ASN A 101 0.74 -1.50 15.36
CA ASN A 101 1.27 -0.86 16.57
C ASN A 101 1.16 0.67 16.56
N GLY A 102 0.57 1.25 15.54
CA GLY A 102 0.32 2.70 15.47
C GLY A 102 1.54 3.55 15.20
N LEU A 103 2.61 3.00 14.61
CA LEU A 103 3.77 3.78 14.21
C LEU A 103 3.47 4.62 12.97
N SER A 104 4.03 5.82 12.92
CA SER A 104 3.87 6.76 11.81
C SER A 104 5.21 7.44 11.49
N ASP A 105 6.22 6.63 11.20
CA ASP A 105 7.60 7.07 10.98
C ASP A 105 7.96 7.30 9.51
N ASN A 106 7.01 7.14 8.59
CA ASN A 106 7.16 7.45 7.18
C ASN A 106 5.85 8.03 6.62
N LEU A 107 5.86 8.44 5.36
CA LEU A 107 4.69 9.03 4.71
C LEU A 107 3.49 8.09 4.71
N LEU A 108 3.68 6.84 4.27
CA LEU A 108 2.59 5.86 4.17
C LEU A 108 1.93 5.60 5.52
N THR A 109 2.71 5.31 6.54
CA THR A 109 2.18 5.05 7.89
C THR A 109 1.55 6.29 8.52
N SER A 110 2.04 7.48 8.20
CA SER A 110 1.42 8.75 8.62
C SER A 110 0.04 8.96 7.96
N ILE A 111 -0.12 8.58 6.69
CA ILE A 111 -1.42 8.60 6.02
C ILE A 111 -2.40 7.65 6.73
N VAL A 112 -1.98 6.42 6.99
CA VAL A 112 -2.82 5.43 7.70
C VAL A 112 -3.19 5.93 9.11
N ARG A 113 -2.23 6.48 9.84
CA ARG A 113 -2.45 7.00 11.20
C ARG A 113 -3.48 8.14 11.25
N SER A 114 -3.52 8.95 10.22
CA SER A 114 -4.44 10.10 10.11
C SER A 114 -5.70 9.79 9.31
N TRP A 115 -5.95 8.53 8.96
CA TRP A 115 -7.02 8.13 8.04
C TRP A 115 -8.42 8.37 8.62
N ASN A 116 -9.34 8.74 7.73
CA ASN A 116 -10.76 8.83 8.07
C ASN A 116 -11.37 7.40 8.06
N PRO A 117 -11.87 6.88 9.19
CA PRO A 117 -12.37 5.51 9.25
C PRO A 117 -13.66 5.25 8.46
N THR A 118 -14.27 6.27 7.88
CA THR A 118 -15.43 6.10 6.99
C THR A 118 -15.03 5.74 5.55
N ILE A 119 -13.74 5.83 5.22
CA ILE A 119 -13.21 5.55 3.89
C ILE A 119 -12.43 4.22 3.95
N PRO A 120 -12.67 3.28 3.01
CA PRO A 120 -12.07 1.95 3.09
C PRO A 120 -10.57 1.97 2.77
N ILE A 121 -9.82 1.15 3.50
CA ILE A 121 -8.45 0.75 3.17
C ILE A 121 -8.43 -0.73 2.85
N PHE A 122 -7.76 -1.10 1.77
CA PHE A 122 -7.48 -2.49 1.42
C PHE A 122 -5.99 -2.75 1.54
N ILE A 123 -5.61 -3.84 2.15
CA ILE A 123 -4.21 -4.24 2.31
C ILE A 123 -3.98 -5.64 1.75
N ALA A 124 -2.93 -5.79 0.96
CA ALA A 124 -2.52 -7.06 0.34
C ALA A 124 -1.16 -7.51 0.90
N PRO A 125 -1.15 -8.28 2.01
CA PRO A 125 0.09 -8.78 2.59
C PRO A 125 0.91 -9.61 1.61
N ALA A 126 2.22 -9.42 1.64
CA ALA A 126 3.18 -10.14 0.80
C ALA A 126 4.51 -10.31 1.53
N MET A 127 4.88 -11.55 1.77
CA MET A 127 6.12 -11.93 2.47
C MET A 127 6.44 -13.40 2.21
N ASN A 128 7.64 -13.84 2.56
CA ASN A 128 7.94 -15.26 2.45
C ASN A 128 7.14 -16.10 3.48
N THR A 129 7.09 -17.41 3.27
CA THR A 129 6.25 -18.31 4.08
C THR A 129 6.59 -18.26 5.56
N LEU A 130 7.86 -18.25 5.93
CA LEU A 130 8.26 -18.23 7.35
C LEU A 130 7.90 -16.91 8.03
N MET A 131 7.96 -15.80 7.31
CA MET A 131 7.48 -14.52 7.82
C MET A 131 5.95 -14.53 7.96
N TYR A 132 5.24 -15.12 7.01
CA TYR A 132 3.78 -15.20 7.06
C TYR A 132 3.29 -16.10 8.21
N THR A 133 3.93 -17.23 8.43
CA THR A 133 3.60 -18.16 9.52
C THR A 133 4.16 -17.73 10.88
N HIS A 134 4.99 -16.71 10.91
CA HIS A 134 5.55 -16.19 12.16
C HIS A 134 4.42 -15.72 13.11
N PRO A 135 4.52 -16.04 14.42
CA PRO A 135 3.48 -15.68 15.39
C PRO A 135 3.12 -14.20 15.39
N MET A 136 4.08 -13.31 15.15
CA MET A 136 3.82 -11.86 15.11
C MET A 136 2.98 -11.44 13.92
N THR A 137 3.10 -12.11 12.78
CA THR A 137 2.25 -11.83 11.62
C THR A 137 0.80 -12.11 11.93
N LYS A 138 0.51 -13.29 12.51
CA LYS A 138 -0.84 -13.64 12.96
C LYS A 138 -1.38 -12.64 13.98
N LYS A 139 -0.56 -12.27 14.95
CA LYS A 139 -0.93 -11.28 15.97
C LYS A 139 -1.27 -9.93 15.33
N HIS A 140 -0.43 -9.43 14.44
CA HIS A 140 -0.66 -8.15 13.77
C HIS A 140 -1.91 -8.17 12.87
N LEU A 141 -2.13 -9.25 12.12
CA LEU A 141 -3.35 -9.40 11.32
C LEU A 141 -4.60 -9.44 12.19
N ASN A 142 -4.55 -10.12 13.33
CA ASN A 142 -5.67 -10.13 14.29
C ASN A 142 -5.95 -8.73 14.85
N ILE A 143 -4.93 -7.95 15.18
CA ILE A 143 -5.10 -6.56 15.62
C ILE A 143 -5.81 -5.75 14.53
N ILE A 144 -5.43 -5.90 13.26
CA ILE A 144 -6.09 -5.21 12.16
C ILE A 144 -7.58 -5.58 12.11
N VAL A 145 -7.89 -6.86 12.16
CA VAL A 145 -9.30 -7.34 12.09
C VAL A 145 -10.13 -6.82 13.26
N GLU A 146 -9.57 -6.80 14.46
CA GLU A 146 -10.29 -6.43 15.68
C GLU A 146 -10.44 -4.93 15.85
N GLU A 147 -9.36 -4.16 15.58
CA GLU A 147 -9.27 -2.74 15.93
C GLU A 147 -9.50 -1.79 14.74
N PHE A 148 -9.23 -2.23 13.50
CA PHE A 148 -9.28 -1.39 12.31
C PHE A 148 -10.41 -1.85 11.37
N LYS A 149 -11.64 -1.56 11.74
CA LYS A 149 -12.83 -2.05 11.00
C LYS A 149 -12.95 -1.52 9.57
N HIS A 150 -12.27 -0.43 9.26
CA HIS A 150 -12.21 0.16 7.92
C HIS A 150 -11.12 -0.45 7.03
N ILE A 151 -10.29 -1.36 7.56
CA ILE A 151 -9.24 -2.05 6.82
C ILE A 151 -9.70 -3.46 6.46
N THR A 152 -9.69 -3.77 5.16
CA THR A 152 -9.97 -5.10 4.63
C THR A 152 -8.68 -5.78 4.21
N ILE A 153 -8.45 -6.99 4.69
CA ILE A 153 -7.27 -7.80 4.35
C ILE A 153 -7.57 -8.63 3.11
N LEU A 154 -6.80 -8.42 2.05
CA LEU A 154 -6.79 -9.27 0.86
C LEU A 154 -5.80 -10.40 1.09
N LYS A 155 -6.29 -11.53 1.56
CA LYS A 155 -5.46 -12.64 2.03
C LYS A 155 -4.46 -13.10 0.96
N PRO A 156 -3.21 -13.41 1.37
CA PRO A 156 -2.22 -14.00 0.49
C PRO A 156 -2.69 -15.34 -0.07
N VAL A 157 -2.05 -15.76 -1.16
CA VAL A 157 -2.32 -17.05 -1.81
C VAL A 157 -1.09 -17.96 -1.70
N GLU A 158 -1.33 -19.26 -1.80
CA GLU A 158 -0.27 -20.23 -1.97
C GLU A 158 0.28 -20.14 -3.40
N LYS A 159 1.58 -19.99 -3.54
CA LYS A 159 2.26 -19.98 -4.83
C LYS A 159 3.75 -20.25 -4.68
N VAL A 160 4.42 -20.49 -5.80
CA VAL A 160 5.88 -20.56 -5.84
C VAL A 160 6.43 -19.16 -5.56
N LEU A 161 7.20 -19.04 -4.49
CA LEU A 161 7.84 -17.80 -4.08
C LEU A 161 9.13 -17.58 -4.88
N VAL A 162 9.65 -16.35 -4.86
CA VAL A 162 10.89 -15.99 -5.58
C VAL A 162 12.08 -16.85 -5.16
N CYS A 163 12.11 -17.33 -3.91
CA CYS A 163 13.12 -18.26 -3.43
C CYS A 163 12.97 -19.71 -3.96
N GLY A 164 11.91 -20.00 -4.73
CA GLY A 164 11.62 -21.33 -5.26
C GLY A 164 10.76 -22.20 -4.35
N ASP A 165 10.49 -21.79 -3.13
CA ASP A 165 9.63 -22.52 -2.21
C ASP A 165 8.15 -22.37 -2.60
N ILE A 166 7.38 -23.43 -2.37
CA ILE A 166 5.93 -23.39 -2.49
C ILE A 166 5.36 -23.13 -1.10
N GLY A 167 4.52 -22.10 -0.96
CA GLY A 167 3.92 -21.81 0.33
C GLY A 167 3.03 -20.58 0.32
N MET A 168 2.41 -20.36 1.48
CA MET A 168 1.59 -19.17 1.74
C MET A 168 2.46 -17.94 1.96
N GLY A 169 1.92 -16.75 1.66
CA GLY A 169 2.55 -15.48 1.96
C GLY A 169 2.78 -14.61 0.72
N GLY A 170 2.72 -15.16 -0.47
CA GLY A 170 2.76 -14.38 -1.70
C GLY A 170 1.54 -13.47 -1.81
N MET A 171 1.73 -12.24 -2.31
CA MET A 171 0.61 -11.33 -2.53
C MET A 171 -0.50 -12.00 -3.35
N ARG A 172 -1.75 -11.79 -2.95
CA ARG A 172 -2.91 -12.17 -3.77
C ARG A 172 -2.68 -11.73 -5.21
N GLU A 173 -3.16 -12.53 -6.17
CA GLU A 173 -2.92 -12.21 -7.59
C GLU A 173 -3.36 -10.77 -7.88
N TRP A 174 -2.50 -10.00 -8.52
CA TRP A 174 -2.73 -8.58 -8.74
C TRP A 174 -4.04 -8.27 -9.49
N SER A 175 -4.44 -9.14 -10.40
CA SER A 175 -5.70 -9.03 -11.11
C SER A 175 -6.91 -9.18 -10.16
N ASP A 176 -6.84 -10.12 -9.22
CA ASP A 176 -7.88 -10.31 -8.21
C ASP A 176 -7.95 -9.11 -7.26
N VAL A 177 -6.79 -8.56 -6.89
CA VAL A 177 -6.73 -7.34 -6.06
C VAL A 177 -7.50 -6.20 -6.74
N VAL A 178 -7.29 -6.02 -8.05
CA VAL A 178 -8.00 -4.98 -8.81
C VAL A 178 -9.50 -5.27 -8.85
N GLU A 179 -9.91 -6.52 -9.14
CA GLU A 179 -11.33 -6.90 -9.21
C GLU A 179 -12.08 -6.64 -7.87
N ILE A 180 -11.41 -6.78 -6.74
CA ILE A 180 -12.02 -6.57 -5.42
C ILE A 180 -12.30 -5.09 -5.16
N ILE A 181 -11.47 -4.19 -5.67
CA ILE A 181 -11.59 -2.75 -5.40
C ILE A 181 -12.40 -1.98 -6.46
N ILE A 182 -12.70 -2.62 -7.60
CA ILE A 182 -13.61 -2.08 -8.60
C ILE A 182 -15.06 -2.18 -8.11
#